data_ade98dba8f7dc3a3637a7600082d8b88
#
_entry.id   ade98dba8f7dc3a3637a7600082d8b88
#
_cell.length_a   1.000
_cell.length_b   1.000
_cell.length_c   1.000
_cell.angle_alpha   90.00
_cell.angle_beta   90.00
_cell.angle_gamma   90.00
#
_symmetry.space_group_name_H-M   'P 1'
#
loop_
_entity.id
_entity.type
_entity.pdbx_description
1 polymer ?
#
loop_
_entity_poly.entity_id
_entity_poly.type
_entity_poly.pdbx_seq_one_letter_code
_entity_poly.pdbx_strand_id
1 'polypeptide(L)'
;MTRAILAALLLLPLPAAGCSGDSAAQEPTPPTLVYVSDYFSFVGADQEGRVAFALDNNRGRDGKAFQAEHFVVLHDERKGWIDVRGNGPYDNLKKELERIPDSPSFQFVGAPEAGLTITSAPNQLTLRINPIPMRHHRTDGKSRVWMGSASAVLTWQGRTIRGRAIYEYLAMPDFNRLTRTYFGLWEEFQGLYLLVGGKDDVYLHSQLSERLAPLVGNLVGFAVLNEETDYLNDLDVTVLDREFALGFYRWPTAWRISWKGNKGPGSLTLTLSERKGIANWVIGGFSMGIALGELSYDGRTWPLYGLAELLM
;
A
#
# COMPACT_ATOMS: atom_id res chain seq x y z
N MET A 1 -23.69 14.00 -6.21
CA MET A 1 -23.39 14.27 -7.65
C MET A 1 -21.90 14.10 -7.81
N THR A 2 -21.48 12.92 -8.21
CA THR A 2 -20.09 12.49 -8.33
C THR A 2 -19.60 12.90 -9.72
N ARG A 3 -18.68 13.85 -9.82
CA ARG A 3 -18.02 14.17 -11.09
C ARG A 3 -16.85 13.18 -11.26
N ALA A 4 -17.05 12.21 -12.13
CA ALA A 4 -15.97 11.39 -12.64
C ALA A 4 -15.06 12.25 -13.51
N ILE A 5 -13.77 12.28 -13.19
CA ILE A 5 -12.76 12.89 -14.05
C ILE A 5 -12.47 11.90 -15.17
N LEU A 6 -13.00 12.17 -16.33
CA LEU A 6 -12.73 11.45 -17.56
C LEU A 6 -11.42 12.01 -18.13
N ALA A 7 -10.32 11.31 -18.00
CA ALA A 7 -9.07 11.64 -18.69
C ALA A 7 -9.21 11.25 -20.17
N ALA A 8 -9.34 12.25 -21.03
CA ALA A 8 -9.36 12.06 -22.46
C ALA A 8 -7.94 11.72 -22.97
N LEU A 9 -7.80 10.58 -23.62
CA LEU A 9 -6.62 10.22 -24.40
C LEU A 9 -6.57 11.09 -25.67
N LEU A 10 -5.66 12.04 -25.73
CA LEU A 10 -5.27 12.72 -26.97
C LEU A 10 -4.04 12.02 -27.54
N LEU A 11 -4.25 11.32 -28.64
CA LEU A 11 -3.20 10.83 -29.55
C LEU A 11 -2.58 12.02 -30.27
N LEU A 12 -1.33 12.36 -29.99
CA LEU A 12 -0.53 13.29 -30.79
C LEU A 12 0.55 12.54 -31.58
N PRO A 13 0.82 12.94 -32.82
CA PRO A 13 1.76 12.27 -33.71
C PRO A 13 3.21 12.57 -33.35
N LEU A 14 4.07 11.57 -33.53
CA LEU A 14 5.52 11.66 -33.35
C LEU A 14 6.15 12.55 -34.42
N PRO A 15 7.02 13.50 -34.09
CA PRO A 15 7.90 14.13 -35.06
C PRO A 15 9.17 13.30 -35.29
N ALA A 16 9.58 13.26 -36.53
CA ALA A 16 10.76 12.56 -37.05
C ALA A 16 12.06 13.15 -36.52
N ALA A 17 13.05 12.26 -36.40
CA ALA A 17 14.38 12.54 -35.95
C ALA A 17 15.16 13.48 -36.90
N GLY A 18 15.78 14.50 -36.33
CA GLY A 18 16.87 15.25 -36.97
C GLY A 18 18.13 15.08 -36.15
N CYS A 19 19.19 14.52 -36.78
CA CYS A 19 20.53 14.45 -36.20
C CYS A 19 21.22 15.82 -36.28
N SER A 20 21.91 16.21 -35.20
CA SER A 20 23.29 16.74 -35.18
C SER A 20 23.51 17.71 -34.02
N GLY A 21 24.63 17.55 -33.34
CA GLY A 21 25.22 18.58 -32.48
C GLY A 21 25.87 17.95 -31.21
N ASP A 22 27.20 17.90 -31.19
CA ASP A 22 28.01 17.69 -29.99
C ASP A 22 27.54 18.60 -28.86
N SER A 23 26.97 18.04 -27.83
CA SER A 23 26.74 18.76 -26.59
C SER A 23 27.53 18.09 -25.46
N ALA A 24 28.34 18.89 -24.80
CA ALA A 24 28.99 18.58 -23.57
C ALA A 24 28.03 17.80 -22.66
N ALA A 25 28.52 16.70 -22.10
CA ALA A 25 27.75 15.84 -21.20
C ALA A 25 27.29 16.70 -20.00
N GLN A 26 26.04 17.17 -20.07
CA GLN A 26 25.39 17.84 -18.97
C GLN A 26 25.19 16.78 -17.88
N GLU A 27 25.70 17.02 -16.68
CA GLU A 27 25.44 16.13 -15.55
C GLU A 27 23.92 15.88 -15.47
N PRO A 28 23.47 14.64 -15.33
CA PRO A 28 22.06 14.35 -15.33
C PRO A 28 21.42 15.07 -14.14
N THR A 29 20.58 16.03 -14.43
CA THR A 29 19.73 16.69 -13.43
C THR A 29 18.96 15.60 -12.70
N PRO A 30 18.99 15.55 -11.34
CA PRO A 30 18.27 14.52 -10.62
C PRO A 30 16.79 14.56 -11.05
N PRO A 31 16.17 13.40 -11.30
CA PRO A 31 14.81 13.35 -11.80
C PRO A 31 13.87 14.02 -10.81
N THR A 32 13.10 14.99 -11.28
CA THR A 32 12.09 15.69 -10.48
C THR A 32 11.02 14.67 -10.09
N LEU A 33 10.79 14.47 -8.79
CA LEU A 33 9.69 13.63 -8.32
C LEU A 33 8.36 14.23 -8.79
N VAL A 34 7.50 13.38 -9.33
CA VAL A 34 6.15 13.76 -9.79
C VAL A 34 5.04 13.05 -9.03
N TYR A 35 5.35 11.95 -8.34
CA TYR A 35 4.39 11.21 -7.56
C TYR A 35 5.04 10.64 -6.30
N VAL A 36 4.33 10.74 -5.20
CA VAL A 36 4.71 10.15 -3.91
C VAL A 36 3.47 9.57 -3.25
N SER A 37 3.56 8.37 -2.74
CA SER A 37 2.60 7.73 -1.86
C SER A 37 3.25 7.41 -0.52
N ASP A 38 2.56 7.75 0.56
CA ASP A 38 2.83 7.27 1.92
C ASP A 38 1.64 6.44 2.36
N TYR A 39 1.81 5.14 2.38
CA TYR A 39 0.80 4.19 2.80
C TYR A 39 1.08 3.67 4.20
N PHE A 40 0.09 3.77 5.07
CA PHE A 40 0.11 3.24 6.43
C PHE A 40 -1.00 2.23 6.59
N SER A 41 -0.66 1.03 7.01
CA SER A 41 -1.63 0.07 7.52
C SER A 41 -1.39 -0.17 9.00
N PHE A 42 -2.44 -0.43 9.73
CA PHE A 42 -2.41 -0.84 11.13
C PHE A 42 -3.34 -2.03 11.32
N VAL A 43 -2.86 -3.03 12.01
CA VAL A 43 -3.67 -4.16 12.46
C VAL A 43 -3.40 -4.40 13.93
N GLY A 44 -4.45 -4.49 14.72
CA GLY A 44 -4.33 -4.69 16.15
C GLY A 44 -5.58 -5.26 16.78
N ALA A 45 -5.52 -5.51 18.08
CA ALA A 45 -6.62 -6.05 18.85
C ALA A 45 -6.69 -5.45 20.27
N ASP A 46 -7.87 -5.44 20.83
CA ASP A 46 -8.15 -5.20 22.24
C ASP A 46 -9.15 -6.25 22.79
N GLN A 47 -9.74 -6.01 23.95
CA GLN A 47 -10.75 -6.91 24.52
C GLN A 47 -12.07 -6.95 23.73
N GLU A 48 -12.32 -5.92 22.91
CA GLU A 48 -13.51 -5.83 22.09
C GLU A 48 -13.38 -6.50 20.73
N GLY A 49 -12.17 -6.87 20.31
CA GLY A 49 -11.92 -7.55 19.04
C GLY A 49 -10.78 -6.90 18.23
N ARG A 50 -10.66 -7.35 17.00
CA ARG A 50 -9.62 -6.92 16.06
C ARG A 50 -10.06 -5.66 15.29
N VAL A 51 -9.08 -4.82 14.99
CA VAL A 51 -9.29 -3.61 14.20
C VAL A 51 -8.20 -3.53 13.14
N ALA A 52 -8.60 -3.16 11.93
CA ALA A 52 -7.68 -2.88 10.83
C ALA A 52 -7.94 -1.47 10.28
N PHE A 53 -6.87 -0.74 10.02
CA PHE A 53 -6.91 0.61 9.48
C PHE A 53 -5.88 0.74 8.37
N ALA A 54 -6.21 1.45 7.30
CA ALA A 54 -5.24 1.87 6.30
C ALA A 54 -5.50 3.32 5.89
N LEU A 55 -4.42 4.02 5.62
CA LEU A 55 -4.39 5.38 5.09
C LEU A 55 -3.31 5.46 4.02
N ASP A 56 -3.71 5.72 2.80
CA ASP A 56 -2.82 6.04 1.69
C ASP A 56 -2.90 7.54 1.40
N ASN A 57 -1.76 8.20 1.45
CA ASN A 57 -1.61 9.63 1.16
C ASN A 57 -0.88 9.80 -0.15
N ASN A 58 -1.63 10.00 -1.21
CA ASN A 58 -1.13 10.16 -2.57
C ASN A 58 -0.93 11.62 -2.94
N ARG A 59 0.22 11.94 -3.50
CA ARG A 59 0.57 13.29 -3.97
C ARG A 59 1.20 13.20 -5.34
N GLY A 60 0.76 14.05 -6.23
CA GLY A 60 1.32 14.10 -7.58
C GLY A 60 1.37 15.49 -8.18
N ARG A 61 2.26 15.67 -9.13
CA ARG A 61 2.34 16.86 -9.98
C ARG A 61 2.14 16.46 -11.43
N ASP A 62 1.11 17.01 -12.05
CA ASP A 62 0.87 16.93 -13.49
C ASP A 62 1.10 18.32 -14.11
N GLY A 63 2.23 18.48 -14.76
CA GLY A 63 2.67 19.77 -15.25
C GLY A 63 2.76 20.81 -14.11
N LYS A 64 1.87 21.82 -14.13
CA LYS A 64 1.77 22.86 -13.08
C LYS A 64 0.74 22.54 -12.00
N ALA A 65 -0.15 21.58 -12.25
CA ALA A 65 -1.17 21.18 -11.30
C ALA A 65 -0.58 20.27 -10.23
N PHE A 66 -0.97 20.51 -8.99
CA PHE A 66 -0.63 19.67 -7.84
C PHE A 66 -1.90 19.00 -7.35
N GLN A 67 -1.86 17.69 -7.21
CA GLN A 67 -2.98 16.88 -6.74
C GLN A 67 -2.57 16.15 -5.47
N ALA A 68 -3.47 16.06 -4.51
CA ALA A 68 -3.31 15.26 -3.31
C ALA A 68 -4.64 14.61 -2.96
N GLU A 69 -4.60 13.37 -2.49
CA GLU A 69 -5.78 12.64 -2.09
C GLU A 69 -5.47 11.61 -1.00
N HIS A 70 -6.48 11.25 -0.23
CA HIS A 70 -6.42 10.14 0.71
C HIS A 70 -7.33 9.00 0.27
N PHE A 71 -6.84 7.78 0.47
CA PHE A 71 -7.67 6.59 0.56
C PHE A 71 -7.59 6.06 1.98
N VAL A 72 -8.74 6.00 2.65
CA VAL A 72 -8.80 5.63 4.06
C VAL A 72 -9.84 4.56 4.26
N VAL A 73 -9.49 3.53 5.01
CA VAL A 73 -10.41 2.49 5.46
C VAL A 73 -10.19 2.18 6.93
N LEU A 74 -11.26 1.83 7.61
CA LEU A 74 -11.25 1.32 8.98
C LEU A 74 -12.25 0.16 9.05
N HIS A 75 -11.81 -0.94 9.60
CA HIS A 75 -12.63 -2.11 9.86
C HIS A 75 -12.56 -2.49 11.33
N ASP A 76 -13.72 -2.74 11.92
CA ASP A 76 -13.87 -3.29 13.27
C ASP A 76 -14.50 -4.67 13.14
N GLU A 77 -13.92 -5.68 13.74
CA GLU A 77 -14.36 -7.08 13.62
C GLU A 77 -15.84 -7.29 14.00
N ARG A 78 -16.39 -6.45 14.89
CA ARG A 78 -17.79 -6.57 15.33
C ARG A 78 -18.77 -5.71 14.53
N LYS A 79 -18.26 -4.61 13.94
CA LYS A 79 -19.09 -3.60 13.27
C LYS A 79 -18.96 -3.63 11.76
N GLY A 80 -17.96 -4.38 11.21
CA GLY A 80 -17.62 -4.37 9.81
C GLY A 80 -16.88 -3.09 9.39
N TRP A 81 -17.01 -2.71 8.14
CA TRP A 81 -16.41 -1.50 7.59
C TRP A 81 -17.06 -0.24 8.14
N ILE A 82 -16.23 0.64 8.69
CA ILE A 82 -16.64 1.93 9.26
C ILE A 82 -16.46 3.03 8.20
N ASP A 83 -17.41 3.93 8.13
CA ASP A 83 -17.29 5.12 7.30
C ASP A 83 -16.32 6.12 7.93
N VAL A 84 -15.22 6.38 7.25
CA VAL A 84 -14.14 7.29 7.67
C VAL A 84 -14.22 8.57 6.84
N ARG A 85 -14.19 9.71 7.52
CA ARG A 85 -14.11 11.02 6.85
C ARG A 85 -12.71 11.29 6.36
N GLY A 86 -12.61 11.92 5.19
CA GLY A 86 -11.34 12.35 4.61
C GLY A 86 -10.88 11.54 3.42
N ASN A 87 -11.70 10.61 2.91
CA ASN A 87 -11.46 9.99 1.61
C ASN A 87 -11.61 11.00 0.47
N GLY A 88 -10.73 10.94 -0.50
CA GLY A 88 -10.76 11.74 -1.71
C GLY A 88 -9.75 12.88 -1.73
N PRO A 89 -9.88 13.79 -2.71
CA PRO A 89 -8.92 14.87 -2.91
C PRO A 89 -8.97 15.91 -1.79
N TYR A 90 -7.80 16.47 -1.49
CA TYR A 90 -7.64 17.58 -0.56
C TYR A 90 -6.64 18.61 -1.08
N ASP A 91 -6.74 19.85 -0.59
CA ASP A 91 -5.82 20.91 -0.95
C ASP A 91 -4.50 20.78 -0.18
N ASN A 92 -3.41 20.50 -0.88
CA ASN A 92 -2.07 20.58 -0.33
C ASN A 92 -1.50 21.99 -0.58
N LEU A 93 -1.73 22.88 0.37
CA LEU A 93 -1.35 24.29 0.28
C LEU A 93 0.16 24.51 0.10
N LYS A 94 0.98 23.60 0.65
CA LYS A 94 2.44 23.70 0.56
C LYS A 94 3.01 23.15 -0.75
N LYS A 95 2.25 22.37 -1.49
CA LYS A 95 2.68 21.71 -2.74
C LYS A 95 3.96 20.89 -2.57
N GLU A 96 4.16 20.32 -1.40
CA GLU A 96 5.31 19.47 -1.06
C GLU A 96 5.03 18.03 -1.45
N LEU A 97 6.02 17.38 -2.08
CA LEU A 97 5.94 15.95 -2.40
C LEU A 97 6.65 15.10 -1.35
N GLU A 98 7.81 15.52 -0.86
CA GLU A 98 8.66 14.69 -0.01
C GLU A 98 8.18 14.60 1.45
N ARG A 99 7.47 15.60 1.93
CA ARG A 99 6.94 15.61 3.30
C ARG A 99 5.45 15.25 3.27
N ILE A 100 5.02 14.41 4.21
CA ILE A 100 3.61 14.08 4.39
C ILE A 100 2.87 15.36 4.83
N PRO A 101 1.97 15.90 4.01
CA PRO A 101 1.27 17.13 4.33
C PRO A 101 0.07 16.84 5.24
N ASP A 102 -0.23 17.78 6.13
CA ASP A 102 -1.50 17.81 6.83
C ASP A 102 -2.65 18.05 5.85
N SER A 103 -3.77 17.48 6.15
CA SER A 103 -5.05 17.72 5.47
C SER A 103 -6.12 18.16 6.45
N PRO A 104 -7.30 18.59 5.98
CA PRO A 104 -8.42 18.90 6.87
C PRO A 104 -8.86 17.74 7.76
N SER A 105 -8.62 16.50 7.35
CA SER A 105 -9.04 15.30 8.06
C SER A 105 -7.92 14.59 8.80
N PHE A 106 -6.66 14.77 8.40
CA PHE A 106 -5.51 14.08 8.98
C PHE A 106 -4.35 15.04 9.22
N GLN A 107 -3.74 14.92 10.39
CA GLN A 107 -2.53 15.63 10.79
C GLN A 107 -1.41 14.62 11.07
N PHE A 108 -0.19 14.96 10.69
CA PHE A 108 0.99 14.11 10.80
C PHE A 108 2.07 14.82 11.62
N VAL A 109 2.48 14.19 12.73
CA VAL A 109 3.52 14.73 13.61
C VAL A 109 4.63 13.71 13.76
N GLY A 110 5.86 14.10 13.44
CA GLY A 110 7.02 13.22 13.43
C GLY A 110 7.38 12.75 12.03
N ALA A 111 8.11 11.64 11.96
CA ALA A 111 8.52 10.98 10.72
C ALA A 111 8.55 9.47 10.94
N PRO A 112 8.38 8.65 9.90
CA PRO A 112 8.36 7.19 10.05
C PRO A 112 9.57 6.64 10.80
N GLU A 113 10.77 7.09 10.49
CA GLU A 113 12.02 6.64 11.10
C GLU A 113 12.25 7.13 12.54
N ALA A 114 11.61 8.21 12.94
CA ALA A 114 11.73 8.82 14.28
C ALA A 114 10.52 8.53 15.20
N GLY A 115 9.48 7.94 14.62
CA GLY A 115 8.18 7.77 15.24
C GLY A 115 7.18 8.79 14.70
N LEU A 116 5.98 8.32 14.40
CA LEU A 116 4.93 9.11 13.75
C LEU A 116 3.63 9.04 14.53
N THR A 117 2.96 10.18 14.64
CA THR A 117 1.58 10.25 15.12
C THR A 117 0.68 10.76 14.01
N ILE A 118 -0.35 10.00 13.69
CA ILE A 118 -1.41 10.36 12.75
C ILE A 118 -2.68 10.63 13.56
N THR A 119 -3.24 11.83 13.44
CA THR A 119 -4.45 12.24 14.17
C THR A 119 -5.54 12.63 13.21
N SER A 120 -6.76 12.17 13.50
CA SER A 120 -7.97 12.56 12.77
C SER A 120 -9.07 12.93 13.78
N ALA A 121 -9.25 14.23 14.02
CA ALA A 121 -10.28 14.73 14.91
C ALA A 121 -11.71 14.36 14.43
N PRO A 122 -12.05 14.49 13.13
CA PRO A 122 -13.39 14.13 12.65
C PRO A 122 -13.71 12.64 12.78
N ASN A 123 -12.70 11.77 12.90
CA ASN A 123 -12.86 10.33 13.07
C ASN A 123 -12.60 9.88 14.53
N GLN A 124 -12.27 10.81 15.43
CA GLN A 124 -11.89 10.51 16.81
C GLN A 124 -10.78 9.44 16.87
N LEU A 125 -9.75 9.60 16.02
CA LEU A 125 -8.71 8.61 15.81
C LEU A 125 -7.33 9.24 16.05
N THR A 126 -6.47 8.49 16.74
CA THR A 126 -5.04 8.78 16.86
C THR A 126 -4.27 7.48 16.73
N LEU A 127 -3.43 7.38 15.72
CA LEU A 127 -2.48 6.27 15.53
C LEU A 127 -1.08 6.76 15.88
N ARG A 128 -0.47 6.13 16.89
CA ARG A 128 0.94 6.36 17.28
C ARG A 128 1.76 5.18 16.85
N ILE A 129 2.76 5.43 16.03
CA ILE A 129 3.66 4.43 15.47
C ILE A 129 5.05 4.67 16.06
N ASN A 130 5.66 3.65 16.63
CA ASN A 130 7.04 3.70 17.08
C ASN A 130 7.99 3.88 15.88
N PRO A 131 9.26 4.28 16.08
CA PRO A 131 10.24 4.36 15.00
C PRO A 131 10.24 3.12 14.13
N ILE A 132 10.08 3.31 12.83
CA ILE A 132 9.95 2.22 11.86
C ILE A 132 11.34 1.92 11.29
N PRO A 133 11.94 0.76 11.59
CA PRO A 133 13.15 0.33 10.93
C PRO A 133 12.84 -0.01 9.47
N MET A 134 13.68 0.46 8.56
CA MET A 134 13.59 0.09 7.16
C MET A 134 13.88 -1.41 6.99
N ARG A 135 12.94 -2.14 6.40
CA ARG A 135 13.05 -3.58 6.14
C ARG A 135 13.40 -3.88 4.70
N HIS A 136 12.84 -3.11 3.79
CA HIS A 136 13.08 -3.26 2.36
C HIS A 136 13.29 -1.88 1.74
N HIS A 137 14.29 -1.77 0.90
CA HIS A 137 14.58 -0.56 0.12
C HIS A 137 14.98 -0.95 -1.29
N ARG A 138 14.37 -0.32 -2.26
CA ARG A 138 14.73 -0.45 -3.67
C ARG A 138 14.76 0.90 -4.34
N THR A 139 15.80 1.11 -5.12
CA THR A 139 15.93 2.26 -6.02
C THR A 139 16.36 1.73 -7.38
N ASP A 140 15.59 2.02 -8.40
CA ASP A 140 15.91 1.66 -9.80
C ASP A 140 16.49 2.85 -10.58
N GLY A 141 17.12 3.78 -9.89
CA GLY A 141 17.65 5.04 -10.40
C GLY A 141 16.59 6.12 -10.63
N LYS A 142 15.32 5.77 -10.66
CA LYS A 142 14.19 6.69 -10.90
C LYS A 142 13.08 6.59 -9.88
N SER A 143 12.76 5.39 -9.42
CA SER A 143 11.73 5.15 -8.40
C SER A 143 12.36 4.74 -7.09
N ARG A 144 11.76 5.11 -5.98
CA ARG A 144 12.15 4.73 -4.63
C ARG A 144 11.02 3.99 -3.97
N VAL A 145 11.27 2.81 -3.47
CA VAL A 145 10.34 2.04 -2.65
C VAL A 145 11.00 1.78 -1.31
N TRP A 146 10.33 2.11 -0.24
CA TRP A 146 10.76 1.84 1.12
C TRP A 146 9.62 1.26 1.94
N MET A 147 9.91 0.22 2.70
CA MET A 147 8.93 -0.49 3.50
C MET A 147 9.49 -0.81 4.87
N GLY A 148 8.64 -0.73 5.88
CA GLY A 148 9.01 -1.10 7.23
C GLY A 148 7.80 -1.36 8.10
N SER A 149 8.04 -1.91 9.28
CA SER A 149 6.99 -2.14 10.27
C SER A 149 7.44 -1.85 11.68
N ALA A 150 6.53 -1.42 12.52
CA ALA A 150 6.77 -1.16 13.93
C ALA A 150 5.54 -1.44 14.78
N SER A 151 5.74 -1.61 16.08
CA SER A 151 4.63 -1.62 17.03
C SER A 151 3.91 -0.27 17.03
N ALA A 152 2.60 -0.32 17.20
CA ALA A 152 1.76 0.86 17.15
C ALA A 152 0.57 0.76 18.11
N VAL A 153 -0.01 1.90 18.43
CA VAL A 153 -1.22 2.02 19.25
C VAL A 153 -2.22 2.90 18.54
N LEU A 154 -3.38 2.36 18.26
CA LEU A 154 -4.53 3.09 17.75
C LEU A 154 -5.47 3.42 18.91
N THR A 155 -5.71 4.71 19.12
CA THR A 155 -6.83 5.19 19.97
C THR A 155 -7.96 5.58 19.04
N TRP A 156 -9.11 4.95 19.18
CA TRP A 156 -10.28 5.20 18.35
C TRP A 156 -11.57 5.16 19.19
N GLN A 157 -12.30 6.27 19.19
CA GLN A 157 -13.54 6.41 19.97
C GLN A 157 -13.40 6.00 21.45
N GLY A 158 -12.27 6.36 22.07
CA GLY A 158 -11.97 6.03 23.46
C GLY A 158 -11.37 4.63 23.69
N ARG A 159 -11.37 3.74 22.70
CA ARG A 159 -10.70 2.44 22.76
C ARG A 159 -9.19 2.60 22.55
N THR A 160 -8.42 1.76 23.16
CA THR A 160 -6.96 1.67 22.98
C THR A 160 -6.60 0.30 22.44
N ILE A 161 -6.24 0.24 21.18
CA ILE A 161 -5.96 -0.98 20.43
C ILE A 161 -4.44 -1.04 20.21
N ARG A 162 -3.82 -2.15 20.61
CA ARG A 162 -2.38 -2.39 20.40
C ARG A 162 -2.18 -3.29 19.21
N GLY A 163 -1.15 -3.03 18.40
CA GLY A 163 -0.88 -3.82 17.22
C GLY A 163 0.39 -3.39 16.52
N ARG A 164 0.42 -3.61 15.22
CA ARG A 164 1.53 -3.30 14.33
C ARG A 164 1.08 -2.38 13.22
N ALA A 165 1.94 -1.46 12.86
CA ALA A 165 1.79 -0.66 11.64
C ALA A 165 2.84 -1.08 10.62
N ILE A 166 2.44 -1.15 9.37
CA ILE A 166 3.32 -1.32 8.22
C ILE A 166 3.27 -0.02 7.42
N TYR A 167 4.41 0.43 7.00
CA TYR A 167 4.58 1.64 6.21
C TYR A 167 5.23 1.31 4.88
N GLU A 168 4.65 1.87 3.83
CA GLU A 168 5.21 1.88 2.49
C GLU A 168 5.38 3.31 2.00
N TYR A 169 6.53 3.57 1.43
CA TYR A 169 6.83 4.80 0.72
C TYR A 169 7.13 4.47 -0.73
N LEU A 170 6.44 5.13 -1.63
CA LEU A 170 6.67 5.03 -3.06
C LEU A 170 6.87 6.42 -3.63
N ALA A 171 7.99 6.64 -4.33
CA ALA A 171 8.24 7.88 -5.05
C ALA A 171 8.66 7.60 -6.48
N MET A 172 8.07 8.30 -7.44
CA MET A 172 8.31 8.14 -8.87
C MET A 172 8.58 9.47 -9.56
N PRO A 173 9.54 9.54 -10.49
CA PRO A 173 9.87 10.73 -11.25
C PRO A 173 8.97 10.95 -12.47
N ASP A 174 8.13 9.98 -12.82
CA ASP A 174 7.33 10.01 -14.04
C ASP A 174 5.91 9.49 -13.79
N PHE A 175 4.94 10.40 -13.82
CA PHE A 175 3.53 10.07 -13.67
C PHE A 175 3.00 9.20 -14.83
N ASN A 176 3.54 9.37 -16.04
CA ASN A 176 3.18 8.51 -17.16
C ASN A 176 3.62 7.06 -16.92
N ARG A 177 4.72 6.86 -16.19
CA ARG A 177 5.16 5.51 -15.80
C ARG A 177 4.19 4.90 -14.82
N LEU A 178 3.69 5.66 -13.82
CA LEU A 178 2.62 5.24 -12.93
C LEU A 178 1.35 4.89 -13.72
N THR A 179 0.90 5.81 -14.60
CA THR A 179 -0.31 5.59 -15.40
C THR A 179 -0.17 4.38 -16.32
N ARG A 180 0.98 4.19 -16.96
CA ARG A 180 1.24 3.00 -17.77
C ARG A 180 1.35 1.74 -16.95
N THR A 181 1.86 1.84 -15.75
CA THR A 181 2.07 0.72 -14.85
C THR A 181 0.76 0.28 -14.18
N TYR A 182 0.00 1.22 -13.64
CA TYR A 182 -1.23 0.91 -12.90
C TYR A 182 -2.51 0.95 -13.76
N PHE A 183 -2.52 1.72 -14.85
CA PHE A 183 -3.73 1.89 -15.67
C PHE A 183 -3.57 1.36 -17.11
N GLY A 184 -2.38 0.95 -17.50
CA GLY A 184 -2.10 0.69 -18.91
C GLY A 184 -2.34 -0.72 -19.38
N LEU A 185 -2.32 -1.74 -18.55
CA LEU A 185 -2.29 -3.11 -19.03
C LEU A 185 -2.81 -4.15 -18.01
N TRP A 186 -4.07 -4.15 -17.59
CA TRP A 186 -4.73 -5.33 -17.04
C TRP A 186 -3.96 -6.09 -15.95
N GLU A 187 -3.25 -5.40 -15.07
CA GLU A 187 -2.32 -5.99 -14.13
C GLU A 187 -2.89 -6.01 -12.72
N GLU A 188 -2.88 -7.18 -12.10
CA GLU A 188 -3.30 -7.36 -10.72
C GLU A 188 -2.17 -6.97 -9.77
N PHE A 189 -2.46 -6.10 -8.82
CA PHE A 189 -1.61 -5.81 -7.68
C PHE A 189 -2.27 -6.33 -6.42
N GLN A 190 -1.51 -6.94 -5.53
CA GLN A 190 -2.00 -7.42 -4.25
C GLN A 190 -0.98 -7.09 -3.16
N GLY A 191 -1.39 -6.27 -2.20
CA GLY A 191 -0.66 -5.99 -0.98
C GLY A 191 -1.30 -6.74 0.19
N LEU A 192 -0.50 -7.41 1.01
CA LEU A 192 -0.97 -8.14 2.19
C LEU A 192 -0.28 -7.59 3.43
N TYR A 193 -1.06 -7.13 4.40
CA TYR A 193 -0.63 -6.49 5.64
C TYR A 193 -1.19 -7.28 6.82
N LEU A 194 -0.43 -8.27 7.29
CA LEU A 194 -0.94 -9.31 8.16
C LEU A 194 -0.33 -9.25 9.56
N LEU A 195 -1.14 -9.42 10.58
CA LEU A 195 -0.74 -9.61 11.97
C LEU A 195 -0.75 -11.10 12.29
N VAL A 196 0.36 -11.60 12.82
CA VAL A 196 0.58 -12.99 13.19
C VAL A 196 0.39 -13.16 14.69
N GLY A 197 -0.53 -14.02 15.10
CA GLY A 197 -0.70 -14.36 16.51
C GLY A 197 -0.91 -13.18 17.47
N GLY A 198 -1.24 -12.00 16.95
CA GLY A 198 -1.49 -10.77 17.72
C GLY A 198 -0.25 -9.97 18.16
N LYS A 199 0.98 -10.42 17.87
CA LYS A 199 2.23 -9.75 18.29
C LYS A 199 3.16 -9.43 17.14
N ASP A 200 3.30 -10.36 16.21
CA ASP A 200 4.21 -10.29 15.10
C ASP A 200 3.47 -9.83 13.85
N ASP A 201 4.18 -9.35 12.86
CA ASP A 201 3.61 -8.97 11.58
C ASP A 201 4.21 -9.82 10.45
N VAL A 202 3.39 -10.17 9.49
CA VAL A 202 3.83 -10.65 8.19
C VAL A 202 3.41 -9.63 7.15
N TYR A 203 4.37 -9.17 6.39
CA TYR A 203 4.13 -8.31 5.25
C TYR A 203 4.39 -9.09 3.97
N LEU A 204 3.43 -9.08 3.09
CA LEU A 204 3.56 -9.61 1.76
C LEU A 204 3.09 -8.56 0.76
N HIS A 205 4.00 -8.13 -0.07
CA HIS A 205 3.70 -7.35 -1.25
C HIS A 205 3.85 -8.28 -2.44
N SER A 206 2.74 -8.72 -2.99
CA SER A 206 2.78 -9.58 -4.15
C SER A 206 2.25 -8.86 -5.38
N GLN A 207 3.01 -8.96 -6.43
CA GLN A 207 2.64 -8.50 -7.75
C GLN A 207 2.50 -9.72 -8.66
N LEU A 208 1.29 -9.96 -9.14
CA LEU A 208 1.01 -11.13 -9.96
C LEU A 208 1.34 -10.95 -11.45
N SER A 209 1.85 -9.80 -11.85
CA SER A 209 2.22 -9.54 -13.24
C SER A 209 3.73 -9.45 -13.43
N GLU A 210 4.26 -10.26 -14.32
CA GLU A 210 5.67 -10.21 -14.75
C GLU A 210 6.05 -8.84 -15.35
N ARG A 211 5.09 -8.08 -15.84
CA ARG A 211 5.34 -6.79 -16.52
C ARG A 211 5.59 -5.63 -15.58
N LEU A 212 5.10 -5.69 -14.35
CA LEU A 212 5.38 -4.69 -13.31
C LEU A 212 6.67 -4.98 -12.51
N ALA A 213 7.25 -6.15 -12.70
CA ALA A 213 8.50 -6.56 -12.07
C ALA A 213 9.61 -5.50 -12.05
N PRO A 214 9.79 -4.66 -13.08
CA PRO A 214 10.83 -3.63 -13.05
C PRO A 214 10.59 -2.50 -12.04
N LEU A 215 9.37 -2.30 -11.54
CA LEU A 215 9.06 -1.18 -10.63
C LEU A 215 9.22 -1.54 -9.16
N VAL A 216 8.67 -2.67 -8.76
CA VAL A 216 8.62 -3.06 -7.36
C VAL A 216 9.47 -4.31 -7.08
N GLY A 217 9.91 -4.99 -8.13
CA GLY A 217 10.53 -6.31 -8.07
C GLY A 217 9.48 -7.40 -8.02
N ASN A 218 9.90 -8.60 -8.42
CA ASN A 218 9.08 -9.76 -8.27
C ASN A 218 8.91 -10.04 -6.79
N LEU A 219 7.68 -10.13 -6.33
CA LEU A 219 7.30 -10.69 -5.05
C LEU A 219 8.30 -10.35 -3.92
N VAL A 220 8.09 -9.24 -3.25
CA VAL A 220 8.88 -8.87 -2.06
C VAL A 220 8.04 -9.05 -0.83
N GLY A 221 8.68 -9.46 0.25
CA GLY A 221 8.03 -9.60 1.52
C GLY A 221 9.03 -9.78 2.65
N PHE A 222 8.59 -9.50 3.84
CA PHE A 222 9.28 -9.82 5.07
C PHE A 222 8.29 -10.24 6.14
N ALA A 223 8.76 -11.05 7.07
CA ALA A 223 8.07 -11.37 8.30
C ALA A 223 8.87 -10.82 9.48
N VAL A 224 8.18 -10.33 10.50
CA VAL A 224 8.79 -10.04 11.80
C VAL A 224 8.19 -11.02 12.81
N LEU A 225 8.99 -11.96 13.26
CA LEU A 225 8.59 -12.99 14.20
C LEU A 225 9.49 -12.94 15.42
N ASN A 226 8.93 -12.75 16.62
CA ASN A 226 9.68 -12.59 17.86
C ASN A 226 10.76 -11.50 17.78
N GLU A 227 10.43 -10.34 17.21
CA GLU A 227 11.32 -9.18 16.96
C GLU A 227 12.42 -9.44 15.92
N GLU A 228 12.53 -10.61 15.34
CA GLU A 228 13.47 -10.95 14.28
C GLU A 228 12.83 -10.74 12.91
N THR A 229 13.57 -10.10 12.00
CA THR A 229 13.17 -9.95 10.61
C THR A 229 13.62 -11.14 9.80
N ASP A 230 12.72 -11.74 9.07
CA ASP A 230 13.00 -12.74 8.05
C ASP A 230 12.51 -12.26 6.69
N TYR A 231 13.37 -12.31 5.69
CA TYR A 231 13.04 -11.95 4.32
C TYR A 231 12.48 -13.15 3.60
N LEU A 232 11.34 -12.95 2.94
CA LEU A 232 10.64 -14.00 2.23
C LEU A 232 11.25 -14.14 0.82
N ASN A 233 12.07 -15.15 0.64
CA ASN A 233 12.72 -15.44 -0.63
C ASN A 233 11.96 -16.53 -1.40
N ASP A 234 12.13 -16.56 -2.72
CA ASP A 234 11.50 -17.54 -3.60
C ASP A 234 9.98 -17.66 -3.35
N LEU A 235 9.29 -16.52 -3.29
CA LEU A 235 7.85 -16.46 -3.10
C LEU A 235 7.12 -17.12 -4.27
N ASP A 236 6.28 -18.09 -3.95
CA ASP A 236 5.31 -18.69 -4.87
C ASP A 236 3.90 -18.34 -4.40
N VAL A 237 3.14 -17.69 -5.26
CA VAL A 237 1.77 -17.23 -4.98
C VAL A 237 0.79 -17.96 -5.87
N THR A 238 -0.05 -18.77 -5.27
CA THR A 238 -1.16 -19.45 -5.95
C THR A 238 -2.48 -18.83 -5.52
N VAL A 239 -3.24 -18.28 -6.46
CA VAL A 239 -4.63 -17.87 -6.22
C VAL A 239 -5.50 -19.12 -6.24
N LEU A 240 -6.14 -19.41 -5.10
CA LEU A 240 -6.96 -20.60 -4.91
C LEU A 240 -8.41 -20.38 -5.34
N ASP A 241 -8.91 -19.16 -5.16
CA ASP A 241 -10.29 -18.83 -5.50
C ASP A 241 -10.42 -17.38 -5.92
N ARG A 242 -11.47 -17.10 -6.72
CA ARG A 242 -11.79 -15.79 -7.25
C ARG A 242 -13.29 -15.57 -7.29
N GLU A 243 -13.76 -14.43 -6.83
CA GLU A 243 -15.16 -14.04 -7.00
C GLU A 243 -15.35 -13.10 -8.20
N PHE A 244 -16.57 -13.07 -8.71
CA PHE A 244 -16.93 -12.20 -9.82
C PHE A 244 -16.91 -10.73 -9.37
N ALA A 245 -16.14 -9.92 -10.09
CA ALA A 245 -16.21 -8.46 -10.02
C ALA A 245 -17.02 -7.93 -11.20
N LEU A 246 -17.19 -6.63 -11.29
CA LEU A 246 -17.93 -6.00 -12.38
C LEU A 246 -17.29 -6.34 -13.74
N GLY A 247 -18.09 -6.84 -14.70
CA GLY A 247 -17.62 -7.19 -16.02
C GLY A 247 -16.96 -8.57 -16.11
N PHE A 248 -15.79 -8.66 -16.75
CA PHE A 248 -15.06 -9.91 -16.99
C PHE A 248 -14.04 -10.25 -15.89
N TYR A 249 -13.90 -9.39 -14.88
CA TYR A 249 -12.90 -9.54 -13.85
C TYR A 249 -13.35 -10.43 -12.72
N ARG A 250 -12.36 -11.14 -12.15
CA ARG A 250 -12.54 -11.93 -10.95
C ARG A 250 -11.50 -11.53 -9.92
N TRP A 251 -11.95 -10.91 -8.83
CA TRP A 251 -11.10 -10.60 -7.70
C TRP A 251 -10.61 -11.88 -7.04
N PRO A 252 -9.32 -12.00 -6.74
CA PRO A 252 -8.84 -13.10 -5.93
C PRO A 252 -9.42 -13.00 -4.51
N THR A 253 -9.87 -14.14 -3.98
CA THR A 253 -10.51 -14.24 -2.67
C THR A 253 -9.83 -15.24 -1.76
N ALA A 254 -8.95 -16.09 -2.30
CA ALA A 254 -8.15 -17.00 -1.51
C ALA A 254 -6.78 -17.25 -2.13
N TRP A 255 -5.76 -17.37 -1.28
CA TRP A 255 -4.37 -17.58 -1.69
C TRP A 255 -3.69 -18.65 -0.88
N ARG A 256 -2.76 -19.33 -1.52
CA ARG A 256 -1.67 -20.04 -0.89
C ARG A 256 -0.37 -19.35 -1.30
N ILE A 257 0.46 -19.02 -0.33
CA ILE A 257 1.75 -18.39 -0.56
C ILE A 257 2.80 -19.21 0.17
N SER A 258 3.87 -19.56 -0.53
CA SER A 258 5.00 -20.27 0.04
C SER A 258 6.32 -19.55 -0.26
N TRP A 259 7.30 -19.72 0.60
CA TRP A 259 8.61 -19.08 0.48
C TRP A 259 9.71 -19.89 1.17
N LYS A 260 10.94 -19.48 0.91
CA LYS A 260 12.10 -19.86 1.72
C LYS A 260 12.48 -18.72 2.64
N GLY A 261 12.43 -18.96 3.93
CA GLY A 261 12.93 -18.05 4.95
C GLY A 261 14.25 -18.53 5.54
N ASN A 262 14.84 -17.74 6.42
CA ASN A 262 16.10 -18.06 7.09
C ASN A 262 16.00 -19.30 7.99
N LYS A 263 14.79 -19.61 8.50
CA LYS A 263 14.53 -20.76 9.37
C LYS A 263 13.90 -21.95 8.62
N GLY A 264 13.87 -21.90 7.30
CA GLY A 264 13.31 -22.96 6.47
C GLY A 264 12.11 -22.54 5.64
N PRO A 265 11.39 -23.51 5.06
CA PRO A 265 10.22 -23.20 4.25
C PRO A 265 9.08 -22.67 5.11
N GLY A 266 8.42 -21.65 4.61
CA GLY A 266 7.20 -21.08 5.17
C GLY A 266 6.04 -21.14 4.19
N SER A 267 4.83 -21.13 4.71
CA SER A 267 3.64 -21.03 3.91
C SER A 267 2.51 -20.34 4.66
N LEU A 268 1.62 -19.69 3.93
CA LEU A 268 0.37 -19.19 4.47
C LEU A 268 -0.78 -19.51 3.53
N THR A 269 -1.96 -19.65 4.10
CA THR A 269 -3.21 -19.75 3.38
C THR A 269 -4.14 -18.67 3.89
N LEU A 270 -4.69 -17.89 2.96
CA LEU A 270 -5.54 -16.74 3.27
C LEU A 270 -6.85 -16.84 2.52
N THR A 271 -7.90 -16.31 3.13
CA THR A 271 -9.20 -16.04 2.51
C THR A 271 -9.65 -14.63 2.86
N LEU A 272 -10.30 -13.95 1.92
CA LEU A 272 -11.01 -12.71 2.20
C LEU A 272 -12.35 -13.04 2.88
N SER A 273 -12.58 -12.45 4.05
CA SER A 273 -13.86 -12.55 4.74
C SER A 273 -14.81 -11.42 4.33
N GLU A 274 -14.26 -10.23 4.08
CA GLU A 274 -15.03 -9.04 3.73
C GLU A 274 -14.23 -8.19 2.75
N ARG A 275 -14.92 -7.47 1.86
CA ARG A 275 -14.31 -6.56 0.89
C ARG A 275 -15.05 -5.23 0.83
N LYS A 276 -14.29 -4.13 0.75
CA LYS A 276 -14.79 -2.77 0.52
C LYS A 276 -14.19 -2.22 -0.77
N GLY A 277 -15.02 -1.89 -1.74
CA GLY A 277 -14.60 -1.14 -2.92
C GLY A 277 -14.20 0.29 -2.53
N ILE A 278 -13.04 0.73 -2.97
CA ILE A 278 -12.53 2.08 -2.77
C ILE A 278 -12.75 2.93 -4.01
N ALA A 279 -12.34 2.42 -5.16
CA ALA A 279 -12.56 3.04 -6.46
C ALA A 279 -12.97 1.97 -7.47
N ASN A 280 -13.93 2.30 -8.33
CA ASN A 280 -14.34 1.45 -9.44
C ASN A 280 -14.10 2.19 -10.74
N TRP A 281 -13.44 1.54 -11.68
CA TRP A 281 -13.22 2.00 -13.04
C TRP A 281 -14.04 1.16 -14.01
N VAL A 282 -14.14 1.60 -15.26
CA VAL A 282 -14.89 0.85 -16.27
C VAL A 282 -14.31 -0.55 -16.50
N ILE A 283 -13.01 -0.67 -16.32
CA ILE A 283 -12.23 -1.90 -16.53
C ILE A 283 -11.23 -2.12 -15.39
N GLY A 284 -11.73 -2.24 -14.17
CA GLY A 284 -10.89 -2.49 -13.01
C GLY A 284 -11.40 -1.79 -11.77
N GLY A 285 -10.56 -1.74 -10.74
CA GLY A 285 -10.90 -1.06 -9.51
C GLY A 285 -9.82 -1.22 -8.44
N PHE A 286 -10.02 -0.49 -7.35
CA PHE A 286 -9.25 -0.59 -6.14
C PHE A 286 -10.15 -0.99 -4.99
N SER A 287 -9.78 -2.02 -4.25
CA SER A 287 -10.52 -2.47 -3.08
C SER A 287 -9.60 -2.91 -1.95
N MET A 288 -10.13 -2.83 -0.73
CA MET A 288 -9.52 -3.38 0.46
C MET A 288 -10.35 -4.55 0.99
N GLY A 289 -9.71 -5.58 1.48
CA GLY A 289 -10.36 -6.72 2.08
C GLY A 289 -9.80 -7.08 3.44
N ILE A 290 -10.58 -7.79 4.24
CA ILE A 290 -10.13 -8.42 5.47
C ILE A 290 -9.66 -9.83 5.13
N ALA A 291 -8.38 -10.09 5.34
CA ALA A 291 -7.76 -11.38 5.12
C ALA A 291 -7.67 -12.15 6.45
N LEU A 292 -8.14 -13.38 6.41
CA LEU A 292 -8.06 -14.34 7.52
C LEU A 292 -7.30 -15.58 7.05
N GLY A 293 -6.56 -16.21 7.94
CA GLY A 293 -5.87 -17.44 7.56
C GLY A 293 -4.91 -17.96 8.60
N GLU A 294 -3.95 -18.74 8.12
CA GLU A 294 -2.94 -19.38 8.96
C GLU A 294 -1.57 -19.26 8.31
N LEU A 295 -0.58 -19.01 9.14
CA LEU A 295 0.84 -19.06 8.81
C LEU A 295 1.44 -20.35 9.38
N SER A 296 2.13 -21.12 8.56
CA SER A 296 2.97 -22.23 8.97
C SER A 296 4.43 -21.90 8.69
N TYR A 297 5.26 -21.82 9.74
CA TYR A 297 6.67 -21.53 9.63
C TYR A 297 7.44 -22.06 10.84
N ASP A 298 8.67 -22.54 10.67
CA ASP A 298 9.53 -23.08 11.74
C ASP A 298 8.79 -24.12 12.60
N GLY A 299 8.01 -25.03 11.96
CA GLY A 299 7.26 -26.09 12.65
C GLY A 299 6.09 -25.61 13.52
N ARG A 300 5.70 -24.36 13.42
CA ARG A 300 4.60 -23.76 14.17
C ARG A 300 3.52 -23.23 13.23
N THR A 301 2.32 -23.09 13.77
CA THR A 301 1.18 -22.50 13.05
C THR A 301 0.59 -21.36 13.89
N TRP A 302 0.30 -20.24 13.24
CA TRP A 302 -0.31 -19.07 13.86
C TRP A 302 -1.51 -18.59 13.05
N PRO A 303 -2.56 -18.12 13.71
CA PRO A 303 -3.65 -17.43 13.01
C PRO A 303 -3.16 -16.10 12.43
N LEU A 304 -3.71 -15.74 11.29
CA LEU A 304 -3.48 -14.48 10.60
C LEU A 304 -4.76 -13.66 10.55
N TYR A 305 -4.58 -12.35 10.69
CA TYR A 305 -5.63 -11.36 10.46
C TYR A 305 -4.98 -10.11 9.86
N GLY A 306 -5.60 -9.52 8.88
CA GLY A 306 -5.08 -8.27 8.34
C GLY A 306 -5.85 -7.72 7.16
N LEU A 307 -5.18 -6.84 6.43
CA LEU A 307 -5.69 -6.20 5.24
C LEU A 307 -5.10 -6.85 3.99
N ALA A 308 -5.91 -6.97 2.97
CA ALA A 308 -5.50 -7.23 1.61
C ALA A 308 -5.90 -6.04 0.73
N GLU A 309 -4.92 -5.45 0.07
CA GLU A 309 -5.09 -4.42 -0.93
C GLU A 309 -5.14 -5.09 -2.30
N LEU A 310 -6.15 -4.76 -3.08
CA LEU A 310 -6.39 -5.34 -4.40
C LEU A 310 -6.56 -4.24 -5.43
N LEU A 311 -5.69 -4.21 -6.41
CA LEU A 311 -5.77 -3.35 -7.58
C LEU A 311 -5.87 -4.20 -8.84
N MET A 312 -6.84 -3.90 -9.71
CA MET A 312 -7.07 -4.62 -10.97
C MET A 312 -7.33 -3.66 -12.12
#